data_88b96651ace69c97159f0148774c5100
#
_entry.id   88b96651ace69c97159f0148774c5100
#
_cell.length_a   1.000
_cell.length_b   1.000
_cell.length_c   1.000
_cell.angle_alpha   90.00
_cell.angle_beta   90.00
_cell.angle_gamma   90.00
#
_symmetry.space_group_name_H-M   'P 1'
#
loop_
_entity.id
_entity.type
_entity.pdbx_description
1 polymer ?
#
loop_
_entity_poly.entity_id
_entity_poly.type
_entity_poly.pdbx_seq_one_letter_code
_entity_poly.pdbx_strand_id
1 'polypeptide(L)'
;ICNLRFDDTNPVKEVVEYVDSIQEDIQWLGYQWANIYYASDYFQQLWDLAVELIKQGKAYIDEQSAETIAKQKGSPTVPGTESPYRNRPVEENLALFYKMNTGEIPEGAMVLRAKIDMASPNMHFRDPLMYRIITSHPHHRTGWQWKAYPMYDYAHGQSDYFEGVTHSLCTLEFEVHRPLYD
;
A
#
# COMPACT_ATOMS: atom_id res chain seq x y z
N ILE A 1 -1.56 -24.14 -10.97
CA ILE A 1 -2.38 -23.10 -11.59
C ILE A 1 -1.57 -21.83 -11.55
N CYS A 2 -1.40 -21.15 -12.68
CA CYS A 2 -0.76 -19.86 -12.78
C CYS A 2 -1.83 -18.78 -12.92
N ASN A 3 -1.75 -17.74 -12.10
CA ASN A 3 -2.66 -16.59 -12.15
C ASN A 3 -1.86 -15.33 -12.52
N LEU A 4 -2.52 -14.36 -13.12
CA LEU A 4 -2.00 -13.02 -13.38
C LEU A 4 -2.73 -12.04 -12.44
N ARG A 5 -1.97 -11.27 -11.64
CA ARG A 5 -2.54 -10.19 -10.85
C ARG A 5 -1.92 -8.86 -11.20
N PHE A 6 -2.77 -7.87 -11.35
CA PHE A 6 -2.40 -6.47 -11.45
C PHE A 6 -2.48 -5.81 -10.08
N ASP A 7 -1.36 -5.27 -9.61
CA ASP A 7 -1.29 -4.55 -8.34
C ASP A 7 -1.69 -3.08 -8.54
N ASP A 8 -2.93 -2.89 -8.97
CA ASP A 8 -3.51 -1.60 -9.39
C ASP A 8 -3.86 -0.69 -8.20
N THR A 9 -2.87 -0.41 -7.36
CA THR A 9 -3.01 0.44 -6.16
C THR A 9 -2.77 1.92 -6.40
N ASN A 10 -2.37 2.32 -7.61
CA ASN A 10 -2.04 3.70 -7.95
C ASN A 10 -2.83 4.22 -9.16
N PRO A 11 -3.96 4.91 -8.97
CA PRO A 11 -4.80 5.38 -10.07
C PRO A 11 -4.11 6.33 -11.04
N VAL A 12 -2.99 6.96 -10.63
CA VAL A 12 -2.24 7.88 -11.51
C VAL A 12 -1.44 7.13 -12.57
N LYS A 13 -1.02 5.89 -12.28
CA LYS A 13 -0.11 5.12 -13.13
C LYS A 13 -0.78 3.97 -13.86
N GLU A 14 -1.94 3.52 -13.41
CA GLU A 14 -2.63 2.34 -13.91
C GLU A 14 -3.75 2.73 -14.86
N VAL A 15 -3.47 2.61 -16.16
CA VAL A 15 -4.44 2.84 -17.22
C VAL A 15 -4.75 1.53 -17.94
N VAL A 16 -5.96 1.42 -18.47
CA VAL A 16 -6.46 0.22 -19.17
C VAL A 16 -5.52 -0.23 -20.29
N GLU A 17 -4.94 0.73 -21.03
CA GLU A 17 -4.00 0.44 -22.11
C GLU A 17 -2.80 -0.42 -21.66
N TYR A 18 -2.27 -0.17 -20.43
CA TYR A 18 -1.17 -0.99 -19.90
C TYR A 18 -1.62 -2.38 -19.50
N VAL A 19 -2.83 -2.51 -18.96
CA VAL A 19 -3.41 -3.81 -18.60
C VAL A 19 -3.55 -4.68 -19.85
N ASP A 20 -4.03 -4.11 -20.95
CA ASP A 20 -4.23 -4.82 -22.20
C ASP A 20 -2.88 -5.19 -22.85
N SER A 21 -1.95 -4.25 -22.94
CA SER A 21 -0.62 -4.51 -23.54
C SER A 21 0.19 -5.55 -22.76
N ILE A 22 0.14 -5.54 -21.42
CA ILE A 22 0.81 -6.55 -20.59
C ILE A 22 0.24 -7.95 -20.88
N GLN A 23 -1.07 -8.08 -21.03
CA GLN A 23 -1.70 -9.36 -21.38
C GLN A 23 -1.28 -9.85 -22.77
N GLU A 24 -1.27 -8.95 -23.76
CA GLU A 24 -0.81 -9.26 -25.12
C GLU A 24 0.66 -9.72 -25.11
N ASP A 25 1.53 -9.02 -24.39
CA ASP A 25 2.96 -9.36 -24.31
C ASP A 25 3.20 -10.72 -23.64
N ILE A 26 2.48 -11.04 -22.57
CA ILE A 26 2.58 -12.34 -21.90
C ILE A 26 2.12 -13.46 -22.84
N GLN A 27 1.03 -13.26 -23.57
CA GLN A 27 0.54 -14.22 -24.56
C GLN A 27 1.51 -14.37 -25.72
N TRP A 28 2.08 -13.26 -26.21
CA TRP A 28 3.12 -13.29 -27.26
C TRP A 28 4.35 -14.10 -26.83
N LEU A 29 4.73 -14.04 -25.56
CA LEU A 29 5.80 -14.88 -24.99
C LEU A 29 5.41 -16.36 -24.84
N GLY A 30 4.16 -16.74 -25.15
CA GLY A 30 3.68 -18.11 -25.12
C GLY A 30 3.15 -18.57 -23.75
N TYR A 31 2.98 -17.65 -22.79
CA TYR A 31 2.42 -17.97 -21.49
C TYR A 31 0.91 -17.77 -21.44
N GLN A 32 0.26 -18.51 -20.54
CA GLN A 32 -1.17 -18.42 -20.28
C GLN A 32 -1.42 -18.44 -18.77
N TRP A 33 -2.47 -17.80 -18.35
CA TRP A 33 -2.94 -17.80 -16.96
C TRP A 33 -4.34 -18.38 -16.86
N ALA A 34 -4.68 -18.91 -15.68
CA ALA A 34 -6.01 -19.47 -15.43
C ALA A 34 -7.00 -18.39 -15.00
N ASN A 35 -6.54 -17.44 -14.17
CA ASN A 35 -7.36 -16.34 -13.67
C ASN A 35 -6.60 -15.02 -13.73
N ILE A 36 -7.37 -13.93 -13.84
CA ILE A 36 -6.87 -12.56 -13.70
C ILE A 36 -7.47 -11.98 -12.43
N TYR A 37 -6.63 -11.36 -11.60
CA TYR A 37 -7.00 -10.66 -10.38
C TYR A 37 -6.47 -9.24 -10.38
N TYR A 38 -7.06 -8.41 -9.55
CA TYR A 38 -6.64 -7.03 -9.34
C TYR A 38 -6.58 -6.74 -7.84
N ALA A 39 -5.59 -5.97 -7.39
CA ALA A 39 -5.55 -5.51 -6.00
C ALA A 39 -6.81 -4.72 -5.63
N SER A 40 -7.39 -4.02 -6.61
CA SER A 40 -8.65 -3.28 -6.45
C SER A 40 -9.87 -4.16 -6.16
N ASP A 41 -9.83 -5.46 -6.44
CA ASP A 41 -10.88 -6.41 -6.04
C ASP A 41 -10.97 -6.55 -4.51
N TYR A 42 -9.87 -6.24 -3.81
CA TYR A 42 -9.72 -6.42 -2.37
C TYR A 42 -9.65 -5.10 -1.58
N PHE A 43 -9.90 -3.94 -2.20
CA PHE A 43 -9.76 -2.64 -1.52
C PHE A 43 -10.58 -2.54 -0.24
N GLN A 44 -11.77 -3.13 -0.19
CA GLN A 44 -12.57 -3.15 1.03
C GLN A 44 -11.94 -4.01 2.12
N GLN A 45 -11.49 -5.22 1.78
CA GLN A 45 -10.83 -6.12 2.73
C GLN A 45 -9.52 -5.52 3.24
N LEU A 46 -8.72 -4.91 2.36
CA LEU A 46 -7.49 -4.21 2.74
C LEU A 46 -7.78 -3.04 3.69
N TRP A 47 -8.86 -2.30 3.42
CA TRP A 47 -9.32 -1.22 4.30
C TRP A 47 -9.71 -1.74 5.68
N ASP A 48 -10.50 -2.80 5.75
CA ASP A 48 -10.97 -3.39 6.99
C ASP A 48 -9.80 -3.92 7.84
N LEU A 49 -8.80 -4.54 7.21
CA LEU A 49 -7.56 -4.96 7.88
C LEU A 49 -6.74 -3.78 8.40
N ALA A 50 -6.68 -2.66 7.66
CA ALA A 50 -6.02 -1.45 8.13
C ALA A 50 -6.73 -0.86 9.36
N VAL A 51 -8.06 -0.82 9.34
CA VAL A 51 -8.87 -0.43 10.51
C VAL A 51 -8.54 -1.31 11.72
N GLU A 52 -8.41 -2.63 11.52
CA GLU A 52 -8.07 -3.56 12.60
C GLU A 52 -6.65 -3.31 13.15
N LEU A 53 -5.67 -3.03 12.29
CA LEU A 53 -4.32 -2.67 12.72
C LEU A 53 -4.30 -1.36 13.53
N ILE A 54 -5.10 -0.37 13.15
CA ILE A 54 -5.25 0.87 13.92
C ILE A 54 -5.83 0.57 15.30
N LYS A 55 -6.91 -0.23 15.39
CA LYS A 55 -7.53 -0.63 16.67
C LYS A 55 -6.55 -1.35 17.60
N GLN A 56 -5.63 -2.13 17.04
CA GLN A 56 -4.58 -2.80 17.79
C GLN A 56 -3.40 -1.88 18.16
N GLY A 57 -3.43 -0.60 17.78
CA GLY A 57 -2.33 0.34 17.99
C GLY A 57 -1.09 0.07 17.14
N LYS A 58 -1.23 -0.70 16.05
CA LYS A 58 -0.15 -1.08 15.12
C LYS A 58 -0.04 -0.21 13.89
N ALA A 59 -0.91 0.79 13.75
CA ALA A 59 -0.83 1.79 12.69
C ALA A 59 -1.30 3.14 13.22
N TYR A 60 -0.80 4.22 12.63
CA TYR A 60 -1.12 5.59 13.01
C TYR A 60 -1.14 6.53 11.81
N ILE A 61 -1.91 7.60 11.92
CA ILE A 61 -1.94 8.68 10.92
C ILE A 61 -0.80 9.65 11.20
N ASP A 62 -0.02 9.91 10.16
CA ASP A 62 1.08 10.88 10.17
C ASP A 62 0.71 12.05 9.25
N GLU A 63 0.69 13.26 9.81
CA GLU A 63 0.36 14.51 9.10
C GLU A 63 1.62 15.29 8.68
N GLN A 64 2.77 14.65 8.72
CA GLN A 64 4.02 15.24 8.25
C GLN A 64 4.13 15.15 6.73
N SER A 65 4.88 16.09 6.15
CA SER A 65 5.19 16.07 4.72
C SER A 65 6.03 14.83 4.34
N ALA A 66 5.93 14.39 3.09
CA ALA A 66 6.73 13.29 2.57
C ALA A 66 8.24 13.54 2.75
N GLU A 67 8.70 14.79 2.59
CA GLU A 67 10.10 15.17 2.81
C GLU A 67 10.52 14.97 4.26
N THR A 68 9.68 15.38 5.21
CA THR A 68 9.94 15.21 6.65
C THR A 68 10.00 13.74 7.02
N ILE A 69 9.04 12.93 6.55
CA ILE A 69 9.02 11.48 6.77
C ILE A 69 10.28 10.83 6.19
N ALA A 70 10.68 11.21 4.98
CA ALA A 70 11.90 10.68 4.35
C ALA A 70 13.16 11.00 5.16
N LYS A 71 13.29 12.23 5.66
CA LYS A 71 14.42 12.64 6.53
C LYS A 71 14.42 11.85 7.85
N GLN A 72 13.26 11.66 8.45
CA GLN A 72 13.13 10.92 9.71
C GLN A 72 13.47 9.43 9.59
N LYS A 73 13.36 8.85 8.40
CA LYS A 73 13.79 7.46 8.18
C LYS A 73 15.29 7.26 8.42
N GLY A 74 16.10 8.30 8.37
CA GLY A 74 17.55 8.21 8.56
C GLY A 74 18.26 7.58 7.36
N SER A 75 19.29 6.78 7.64
CA SER A 75 20.07 6.04 6.63
C SER A 75 20.31 4.60 7.09
N PRO A 76 20.84 3.70 6.24
CA PRO A 76 21.15 2.32 6.67
C PRO A 76 22.04 2.23 7.92
N THR A 77 22.91 3.23 8.14
CA THR A 77 23.83 3.28 9.27
C THR A 77 23.39 4.22 10.40
N VAL A 78 22.33 5.00 10.19
CA VAL A 78 21.79 5.95 11.18
C VAL A 78 20.33 5.61 11.45
N PRO A 79 19.94 5.26 12.68
CA PRO A 79 18.55 5.00 13.05
C PRO A 79 17.63 6.17 12.65
N GLY A 80 16.38 5.85 12.36
CA GLY A 80 15.35 6.86 12.16
C GLY A 80 14.91 7.49 13.47
N THR A 81 14.12 8.55 13.37
CA THR A 81 13.46 9.22 14.49
C THR A 81 11.96 9.04 14.41
N GLU A 82 11.32 8.88 15.55
CA GLU A 82 9.87 8.69 15.61
C GLU A 82 9.11 9.96 15.19
N SER A 83 7.97 9.75 14.53
CA SER A 83 7.03 10.84 14.27
C SER A 83 6.36 11.32 15.59
N PRO A 84 6.09 12.62 15.74
CA PRO A 84 5.32 13.13 16.87
C PRO A 84 3.89 12.54 16.94
N TYR A 85 3.39 12.02 15.83
CA TYR A 85 2.06 11.39 15.72
C TYR A 85 2.05 9.89 16.03
N ARG A 86 3.22 9.27 16.22
CA ARG A 86 3.36 7.82 16.39
C ARG A 86 2.56 7.24 17.56
N ASN A 87 2.36 8.03 18.60
CA ASN A 87 1.65 7.63 19.82
C ASN A 87 0.27 8.31 19.96
N ARG A 88 -0.32 8.76 18.85
CA ARG A 88 -1.69 9.31 18.82
C ARG A 88 -2.70 8.25 19.30
N PRO A 89 -3.76 8.66 20.05
CA PRO A 89 -4.82 7.75 20.47
C PRO A 89 -5.48 7.00 19.30
N VAL A 90 -5.90 5.77 19.57
CA VAL A 90 -6.52 4.88 18.56
C VAL A 90 -7.78 5.52 17.94
N GLU A 91 -8.63 6.11 18.78
CA GLU A 91 -9.89 6.72 18.35
C GLU A 91 -9.66 7.89 17.40
N GLU A 92 -8.62 8.68 17.66
CA GLU A 92 -8.24 9.80 16.79
C GLU A 92 -7.67 9.31 15.45
N ASN A 93 -6.81 8.28 15.49
CA ASN A 93 -6.29 7.64 14.28
C ASN A 93 -7.43 7.06 13.43
N LEU A 94 -8.41 6.40 14.01
CA LEU A 94 -9.58 5.87 13.32
C LEU A 94 -10.39 6.99 12.64
N ALA A 95 -10.69 8.05 13.38
CA ALA A 95 -11.46 9.18 12.86
C ALA A 95 -10.75 9.84 11.67
N LEU A 96 -9.41 10.00 11.75
CA LEU A 96 -8.61 10.56 10.67
C LEU A 96 -8.52 9.61 9.47
N PHE A 97 -8.36 8.30 9.72
CA PHE A 97 -8.32 7.31 8.64
C PHE A 97 -9.62 7.29 7.84
N TYR A 98 -10.77 7.32 8.50
CA TYR A 98 -12.06 7.45 7.80
C TYR A 98 -12.14 8.74 6.98
N LYS A 99 -11.65 9.87 7.50
CA LYS A 99 -11.60 11.14 6.77
C LYS A 99 -10.71 11.09 5.53
N MET A 100 -9.65 10.27 5.51
CA MET A 100 -8.82 10.12 4.30
C MET A 100 -9.62 9.70 3.07
N ASN A 101 -10.73 8.98 3.26
CA ASN A 101 -11.55 8.48 2.14
C ASN A 101 -12.75 9.38 1.81
N THR A 102 -12.97 10.50 2.48
CA THR A 102 -14.12 11.40 2.21
C THR A 102 -13.90 12.29 0.99
N GLY A 103 -12.65 12.56 0.63
CA GLY A 103 -12.29 13.55 -0.38
C GLY A 103 -12.15 14.99 0.15
N GLU A 104 -12.33 15.20 1.46
CA GLU A 104 -12.17 16.51 2.11
C GLU A 104 -10.70 16.84 2.40
N ILE A 105 -9.85 15.82 2.49
CA ILE A 105 -8.44 15.97 2.83
C ILE A 105 -7.60 16.02 1.56
N PRO A 106 -6.77 17.05 1.37
CA PRO A 106 -5.93 17.15 0.18
C PRO A 106 -4.83 16.08 0.14
N GLU A 107 -4.38 15.75 -1.07
CA GLU A 107 -3.25 14.87 -1.29
C GLU A 107 -2.01 15.36 -0.53
N GLY A 108 -1.27 14.44 0.07
CA GLY A 108 -0.05 14.72 0.81
C GLY A 108 -0.25 15.31 2.21
N ALA A 109 -1.50 15.60 2.63
CA ALA A 109 -1.76 16.17 3.96
C ALA A 109 -1.59 15.15 5.08
N MET A 110 -1.86 13.88 4.82
CA MET A 110 -1.66 12.79 5.77
C MET A 110 -1.51 11.45 5.08
N VAL A 111 -0.89 10.51 5.79
CA VAL A 111 -0.69 9.12 5.38
C VAL A 111 -0.97 8.18 6.56
N LEU A 112 -1.36 6.94 6.29
CA LEU A 112 -1.35 5.87 7.30
C LEU A 112 0.00 5.18 7.28
N ARG A 113 0.62 5.02 8.45
CA ARG A 113 1.90 4.32 8.61
C ARG A 113 1.73 3.12 9.56
N ALA A 114 2.41 2.02 9.24
CA ALA A 114 2.58 0.93 10.20
C ALA A 114 3.51 1.35 11.33
N LYS A 115 3.23 0.90 12.55
CA LYS A 115 4.05 1.14 13.74
C LYS A 115 4.93 -0.08 14.00
N ILE A 116 6.16 -0.07 13.49
CA ILE A 116 7.08 -1.20 13.57
C ILE A 116 8.33 -0.81 14.37
N ASP A 117 9.43 -0.41 13.70
CA ASP A 117 10.70 -0.11 14.35
C ASP A 117 11.49 0.94 13.56
N MET A 118 11.58 2.16 14.09
CA MET A 118 12.34 3.25 13.47
C MET A 118 13.86 3.08 13.56
N ALA A 119 14.34 2.12 14.35
CA ALA A 119 15.79 1.80 14.47
C ALA A 119 16.19 0.58 13.62
N SER A 120 15.25 -0.08 12.95
CA SER A 120 15.54 -1.27 12.14
C SER A 120 16.66 -1.02 11.13
N PRO A 121 17.62 -1.94 10.97
CA PRO A 121 18.62 -1.87 9.91
C PRO A 121 17.99 -1.98 8.52
N ASN A 122 16.85 -2.67 8.38
CA ASN A 122 16.04 -2.66 7.18
C ASN A 122 15.13 -1.44 7.16
N MET A 123 15.41 -0.48 6.27
CA MET A 123 14.66 0.78 6.18
C MET A 123 13.18 0.59 5.79
N HIS A 124 12.82 -0.55 5.22
CA HIS A 124 11.41 -0.89 4.92
C HIS A 124 10.59 -1.17 6.17
N PHE A 125 11.23 -1.52 7.31
CA PHE A 125 10.58 -1.68 8.62
C PHE A 125 10.45 -0.38 9.41
N ARG A 126 11.02 0.74 8.94
CA ARG A 126 10.96 2.03 9.64
C ARG A 126 9.64 2.73 9.39
N ASP A 127 8.60 2.24 10.06
CA ASP A 127 7.22 2.71 9.99
C ASP A 127 6.80 3.01 8.52
N PRO A 128 6.66 1.97 7.67
CA PRO A 128 6.34 2.14 6.26
C PRO A 128 4.93 2.73 6.05
N LEU A 129 4.74 3.39 4.91
CA LEU A 129 3.45 3.87 4.49
C LEU A 129 2.54 2.70 4.11
N MET A 130 1.31 2.72 4.61
CA MET A 130 0.25 1.75 4.28
C MET A 130 -0.80 2.34 3.33
N TYR A 131 -1.21 3.60 3.55
CA TYR A 131 -2.20 4.30 2.74
C TYR A 131 -1.78 5.74 2.46
N ARG A 132 -2.17 6.23 1.28
CA ARG A 132 -2.04 7.61 0.84
C ARG A 132 -3.34 8.11 0.22
N ILE A 133 -3.52 9.45 0.16
CA ILE A 133 -4.67 10.09 -0.48
C ILE A 133 -4.31 10.41 -1.93
N ILE A 134 -5.19 10.03 -2.87
CA ILE A 134 -5.15 10.41 -4.28
C ILE A 134 -6.56 10.82 -4.70
N THR A 135 -6.74 12.08 -5.05
CA THR A 135 -8.01 12.67 -5.47
C THR A 135 -7.95 13.29 -6.86
N SER A 136 -6.76 13.36 -7.44
CA SER A 136 -6.50 13.96 -8.76
C SER A 136 -6.93 13.08 -9.94
N HIS A 137 -7.02 11.77 -9.75
CA HIS A 137 -7.32 10.81 -10.81
C HIS A 137 -8.33 9.74 -10.33
N PRO A 138 -9.30 9.36 -11.20
CA PRO A 138 -10.16 8.22 -10.91
C PRO A 138 -9.37 6.92 -11.11
N HIS A 139 -9.68 5.92 -10.31
CA HIS A 139 -9.15 4.58 -10.50
C HIS A 139 -9.80 3.90 -11.71
N HIS A 140 -9.03 3.19 -12.54
CA HIS A 140 -9.50 2.62 -13.82
C HIS A 140 -10.67 1.62 -13.66
N ARG A 141 -10.82 0.97 -12.50
CA ARG A 141 -11.91 0.02 -12.22
C ARG A 141 -12.93 0.55 -11.21
N THR A 142 -12.51 1.22 -10.15
CA THR A 142 -13.39 1.68 -9.06
C THR A 142 -13.80 3.15 -9.20
N GLY A 143 -13.28 3.86 -10.21
CA GLY A 143 -13.61 5.25 -10.46
C GLY A 143 -13.27 6.15 -9.27
N TRP A 144 -14.24 6.93 -8.80
CA TRP A 144 -14.11 7.85 -7.67
C TRP A 144 -14.57 7.30 -6.33
N GLN A 145 -14.77 5.98 -6.21
CA GLN A 145 -15.25 5.33 -4.99
C GLN A 145 -14.26 5.50 -3.84
N TRP A 146 -12.97 5.38 -4.13
CA TRP A 146 -11.89 5.51 -3.16
C TRP A 146 -11.15 6.84 -3.32
N LYS A 147 -10.64 7.36 -2.22
CA LYS A 147 -9.75 8.53 -2.13
C LYS A 147 -8.46 8.17 -1.41
N ALA A 148 -8.53 7.22 -0.49
CA ALA A 148 -7.38 6.63 0.16
C ALA A 148 -7.03 5.29 -0.51
N TYR A 149 -5.80 5.15 -0.94
CA TYR A 149 -5.31 3.98 -1.68
C TYR A 149 -4.18 3.29 -0.93
N PRO A 150 -4.19 1.95 -0.86
CA PRO A 150 -3.12 1.20 -0.22
C PRO A 150 -1.80 1.36 -0.97
N MET A 151 -0.68 1.23 -0.26
CA MET A 151 0.63 1.08 -0.86
C MET A 151 0.86 -0.36 -1.29
N TYR A 152 1.69 -0.56 -2.30
CA TYR A 152 2.03 -1.88 -2.82
C TYR A 152 2.51 -2.85 -1.73
N ASP A 153 3.44 -2.43 -0.88
CA ASP A 153 3.99 -3.27 0.19
C ASP A 153 2.94 -3.75 1.20
N TYR A 154 1.87 -2.97 1.38
CA TYR A 154 0.76 -3.37 2.22
C TYR A 154 -0.23 -4.29 1.48
N ALA A 155 -0.49 -4.02 0.20
CA ALA A 155 -1.52 -4.73 -0.56
C ALA A 155 -1.07 -6.11 -1.04
N HIS A 156 0.19 -6.28 -1.43
CA HIS A 156 0.68 -7.47 -2.13
C HIS A 156 0.48 -8.75 -1.32
N GLY A 157 1.05 -8.84 -0.13
CA GLY A 157 0.99 -10.06 0.68
C GLY A 157 -0.43 -10.44 1.08
N GLN A 158 -1.27 -9.46 1.34
CA GLN A 158 -2.67 -9.69 1.70
C GLN A 158 -3.51 -10.14 0.51
N SER A 159 -3.28 -9.58 -0.68
CA SER A 159 -3.91 -10.05 -1.91
C SER A 159 -3.51 -11.50 -2.21
N ASP A 160 -2.25 -11.85 -2.04
CA ASP A 160 -1.76 -13.24 -2.17
C ASP A 160 -2.49 -14.17 -1.20
N TYR A 161 -2.71 -13.74 0.03
CA TYR A 161 -3.46 -14.51 1.02
C TYR A 161 -4.91 -14.72 0.60
N PHE A 162 -5.60 -13.69 0.10
CA PHE A 162 -7.00 -13.80 -0.35
C PHE A 162 -7.15 -14.73 -1.55
N GLU A 163 -6.16 -14.75 -2.43
CA GLU A 163 -6.13 -15.60 -3.63
C GLU A 163 -5.62 -17.02 -3.35
N GLY A 164 -5.12 -17.30 -2.15
CA GLY A 164 -4.52 -18.59 -1.79
C GLY A 164 -3.24 -18.89 -2.58
N VAL A 165 -2.45 -17.87 -2.87
CA VAL A 165 -1.18 -17.99 -3.61
C VAL A 165 -0.18 -18.81 -2.80
N THR A 166 0.37 -19.85 -3.42
CA THR A 166 1.38 -20.73 -2.79
C THR A 166 2.81 -20.39 -3.21
N HIS A 167 2.97 -19.74 -4.37
CA HIS A 167 4.24 -19.31 -4.93
C HIS A 167 4.04 -17.92 -5.53
N SER A 168 4.46 -16.90 -4.78
CA SER A 168 4.38 -15.51 -5.22
C SER A 168 5.60 -15.14 -6.06
N LEU A 169 5.35 -14.46 -7.18
CA LEU A 169 6.38 -13.99 -8.10
C LEU A 169 6.25 -12.49 -8.27
N CYS A 170 7.34 -11.78 -8.08
CA CYS A 170 7.46 -10.35 -8.36
C CYS A 170 8.84 -10.04 -8.96
N THR A 171 9.07 -8.81 -9.38
CA THR A 171 10.35 -8.40 -9.93
C THR A 171 11.43 -8.32 -8.85
N LEU A 172 12.70 -8.52 -9.24
CA LEU A 172 13.86 -8.60 -8.34
C LEU A 172 14.05 -7.33 -7.50
N GLU A 173 13.58 -6.20 -7.94
CA GLU A 173 13.64 -4.92 -7.21
C GLU A 173 12.92 -4.97 -5.84
N PHE A 174 11.97 -5.90 -5.67
CA PHE A 174 11.24 -6.10 -4.42
C PHE A 174 11.90 -7.12 -3.46
N GLU A 175 13.06 -7.67 -3.79
CA GLU A 175 13.75 -8.63 -2.90
C GLU A 175 13.98 -8.05 -1.49
N VAL A 176 14.37 -6.78 -1.40
CA VAL A 176 14.61 -6.09 -0.12
C VAL A 176 13.33 -5.82 0.69
N HIS A 177 12.15 -5.90 0.05
CA HIS A 177 10.85 -5.76 0.69
C HIS A 177 10.32 -7.09 1.26
N ARG A 178 10.89 -8.23 0.85
CA ARG A 178 10.41 -9.55 1.24
C ARG A 178 10.24 -9.74 2.76
N PRO A 179 11.16 -9.29 3.63
CA PRO A 179 10.94 -9.43 5.07
C PRO A 179 9.71 -8.68 5.60
N LEU A 180 9.24 -7.65 4.88
CA LEU A 180 8.00 -6.94 5.22
C LEU A 180 6.76 -7.70 4.70
N TYR A 181 6.91 -8.42 3.58
CA TYR A 181 5.87 -9.28 3.02
C TYR A 181 5.62 -10.52 3.91
N ASP A 182 6.69 -11.20 4.40
CA ASP A 182 6.63 -12.39 5.28
C ASP A 182 6.04 -12.03 6.67
#